data_f05b49c47c0b89bb6e81589250f2dc40
#
_entry.id   f05b49c47c0b89bb6e81589250f2dc40
#
_cell.length_a   1.000
_cell.length_b   1.000
_cell.length_c   1.000
_cell.angle_alpha   90.00
_cell.angle_beta   90.00
_cell.angle_gamma   90.00
#
_symmetry.space_group_name_H-M   'P 1'
#
loop_
_entity.id
_entity.type
_entity.pdbx_description
1 polymer ?
#
loop_
_entity_poly.entity_id
_entity_poly.type
_entity_poly.pdbx_seq_one_letter_code
_entity_poly.pdbx_strand_id
1 'polypeptide(L)' 'MLSPALIDYIVCHELAHLKEMNHSPRFWSIVERLCPDWRQLRQALRQQEPLIPDF' A
#
# COMPACT_ATOMS: atom_id res chain seq x y z
N MET A 1 -3.55 15.73 5.52
CA MET A 1 -2.14 15.57 5.11
C MET A 1 -1.66 14.17 5.49
N LEU A 2 -1.03 13.47 4.55
CA LEU A 2 -0.56 12.12 4.81
C LEU A 2 0.77 12.15 5.56
N SER A 3 0.95 11.21 6.47
CA SER A 3 2.23 11.04 7.15
C SER A 3 3.28 10.48 6.19
N PRO A 4 4.57 10.69 6.49
CA PRO A 4 5.62 10.11 5.64
C PRO A 4 5.51 8.59 5.49
N ALA A 5 5.07 7.89 6.54
CA ALA A 5 4.89 6.45 6.48
C ALA A 5 3.80 6.06 5.49
N LEU A 6 2.71 6.83 5.42
CA LEU A 6 1.64 6.57 4.46
C LEU A 6 2.10 6.85 3.04
N ILE A 7 2.92 7.88 2.85
CA ILE A 7 3.48 8.18 1.54
C ILE A 7 4.39 7.03 1.10
N ASP A 8 5.20 6.49 2.01
CA ASP A 8 6.04 5.34 1.71
C ASP A 8 5.21 4.14 1.30
N TYR A 9 4.09 3.90 1.99
CA TYR A 9 3.21 2.80 1.64
C TYR A 9 2.67 2.98 0.21
N ILE A 10 2.24 4.19 -0.14
CA ILE A 10 1.73 4.45 -1.47
C ILE A 10 2.80 4.18 -2.53
N VAL A 11 4.03 4.60 -2.27
CA VAL A 11 5.14 4.33 -3.18
C VAL A 11 5.37 2.84 -3.33
N CYS A 12 5.37 2.09 -2.23
CA CYS A 12 5.53 0.63 -2.28
C CYS A 12 4.41 -0.02 -3.06
N HIS A 13 3.20 0.45 -2.89
CA HIS A 13 2.03 -0.05 -3.61
C HIS A 13 2.21 0.15 -5.12
N GLU A 14 2.65 1.35 -5.51
CA GLU A 14 2.87 1.64 -6.92
C GLU A 14 4.01 0.82 -7.51
N LEU A 15 5.10 0.64 -6.76
CA LEU A 15 6.22 -0.17 -7.20
C LEU A 15 5.81 -1.63 -7.38
N ALA A 16 4.96 -2.14 -6.48
CA ALA A 16 4.48 -3.51 -6.59
C ALA A 16 3.65 -3.70 -7.86
N HIS A 17 2.90 -2.67 -8.28
CA HIS A 17 2.11 -2.75 -9.50
C HIS A 17 2.98 -2.86 -10.76
N LEU A 18 4.22 -2.45 -10.71
CA LEU A 18 5.13 -2.62 -11.83
C LEU A 18 5.48 -4.09 -12.07
N LYS A 19 5.37 -4.90 -11.02
CA LYS A 19 5.70 -6.32 -11.10
C LYS A 19 4.45 -7.18 -11.17
N GLU A 20 3.37 -6.75 -10.54
CA GLU A 20 2.12 -7.50 -10.51
C GLU A 20 0.96 -6.54 -10.63
N MET A 21 0.21 -6.62 -11.73
CA MET A 21 -0.88 -5.69 -12.00
C MET A 21 -2.09 -5.94 -11.11
N ASN A 22 -2.35 -7.18 -10.73
CA ASN A 22 -3.51 -7.56 -9.95
C ASN A 22 -3.19 -7.57 -8.46
N HIS A 23 -4.18 -7.29 -7.63
CA HIS A 23 -4.04 -7.37 -6.18
C HIS A 23 -4.12 -8.84 -5.73
N SER A 24 -3.29 -9.68 -6.32
CA SER A 24 -3.21 -11.09 -6.01
C SER A 24 -2.35 -11.30 -4.76
N PRO A 25 -2.33 -12.52 -4.20
CA PRO A 25 -1.41 -12.81 -3.10
C PRO A 25 0.05 -12.51 -3.44
N ARG A 26 0.42 -12.67 -4.71
CA ARG A 26 1.78 -12.35 -5.16
C ARG A 26 2.04 -10.85 -5.04
N PHE A 27 1.06 -10.02 -5.41
CA PHE A 27 1.17 -8.57 -5.27
C PHE A 27 1.43 -8.19 -3.80
N TRP A 28 0.64 -8.74 -2.90
CA TRP A 28 0.78 -8.41 -1.48
C TRP A 28 2.06 -8.96 -0.88
N SER A 29 2.59 -10.06 -1.41
CA SER A 29 3.91 -10.54 -1.01
C SER A 29 4.99 -9.54 -1.35
N ILE A 30 4.89 -8.92 -2.53
CA ILE A 30 5.84 -7.90 -2.95
C ILE A 30 5.72 -6.68 -2.04
N VAL A 31 4.51 -6.23 -1.77
CA VAL A 31 4.27 -5.10 -0.87
C VAL A 31 4.86 -5.38 0.51
N GLU A 32 4.65 -6.60 1.02
CA GLU A 32 5.14 -6.97 2.34
C GLU A 32 6.67 -6.92 2.40
N ARG A 33 7.34 -7.29 1.34
CA ARG A 33 8.80 -7.20 1.28
C ARG A 33 9.29 -5.76 1.32
N LEU A 34 8.57 -4.88 0.66
CA LEU A 34 8.93 -3.46 0.60
C LEU A 34 8.48 -2.72 1.85
N CYS A 35 7.39 -3.14 2.44
CA CYS A 35 6.77 -2.45 3.56
C CYS A 35 6.13 -3.47 4.50
N PRO A 36 6.87 -3.98 5.50
CA PRO A 36 6.34 -5.01 6.42
C PRO A 36 5.09 -4.57 7.17
N ASP A 37 4.95 -3.26 7.41
CA ASP A 37 3.82 -2.71 8.15
C ASP A 37 2.65 -2.32 7.24
N TRP A 38 2.62 -2.85 6.03
CA TRP A 38 1.65 -2.43 5.02
C TRP A 38 0.20 -2.55 5.48
N ARG A 39 -0.10 -3.55 6.31
CA ARG A 39 -1.48 -3.76 6.75
C ARG A 39 -1.95 -2.60 7.63
N GLN A 40 -1.12 -2.17 8.56
CA GLN A 40 -1.44 -1.05 9.42
C GLN A 40 -1.52 0.25 8.63
N LEU A 41 -0.57 0.44 7.73
CA LEU A 41 -0.53 1.65 6.91
C LEU A 41 -1.72 1.71 5.96
N ARG A 42 -2.10 0.58 5.37
CA ARG A 42 -3.27 0.52 4.51
C ARG A 42 -4.53 0.90 5.28
N GLN A 43 -4.69 0.37 6.48
CA GLN A 43 -5.83 0.68 7.30
C GLN A 43 -5.85 2.16 7.70
N ALA A 44 -4.71 2.70 8.09
CA ALA A 44 -4.61 4.10 8.45
C ALA A 44 -4.96 5.01 7.28
N LEU A 45 -4.48 4.65 6.08
CA LEU A 45 -4.79 5.42 4.88
C LEU A 45 -6.28 5.42 4.59
N ARG A 46 -6.92 4.26 4.72
CA ARG A 46 -8.35 4.15 4.46
C ARG A 46 -9.16 4.96 5.45
N GLN A 47 -8.69 5.10 6.68
CA GLN A 47 -9.36 5.93 7.67
C GLN A 47 -9.21 7.41 7.37
N GLN A 48 -8.03 7.81 6.89
CA GLN A 48 -7.77 9.21 6.56
C GLN A 48 -8.38 9.62 5.22
N GLU A 49 -8.40 8.70 4.27
CA GLU A 49 -8.87 8.97 2.91
C GLU A 49 -9.87 7.89 2.50
N PRO A 50 -11.06 7.89 3.11
CA PRO A 50 -12.05 6.86 2.81
C PRO A 50 -12.54 6.85 1.38
N LEU A 51 -12.32 7.93 0.63
CA LEU A 51 -12.75 8.03 -0.76
C LEU A 51 -11.77 7.39 -1.73
N ILE A 52 -10.58 6.98 -1.26
CA ILE A 52 -9.59 6.32 -2.11
C ILE A 52 -9.79 4.82 -2.03
N PRO A 53 -10.24 4.18 -3.13
CA PRO A 53 -10.36 2.72 -3.15
C PRO A 53 -8.99 2.07 -3.35
N ASP A 54 -8.81 0.86 -2.86
CA ASP A 54 -7.67 -0.01 -3.20
C ASP A 54 -6.29 0.45 -2.74
N PHE A 55 -6.21 1.31 -1.76
CA PHE A 55 -4.89 1.55 -1.18
C PHE A 55 -4.69 0.84 0.13
#